data_5eb0c2f82132fd95a74be1909cd645e1
#
_entry.id   5eb0c2f82132fd95a74be1909cd645e1
#
_cell.length_a   1.000
_cell.length_b   1.000
_cell.length_c   1.000
_cell.angle_alpha   90.00
_cell.angle_beta   90.00
_cell.angle_gamma   90.00
#
_symmetry.space_group_name_H-M   'P 1'
#
loop_
_entity.id
_entity.type
_entity.pdbx_description
1 polymer ?
#
loop_
_entity_poly.entity_id
_entity_poly.type
_entity_poly.pdbx_seq_one_letter_code
_entity_poly.pdbx_strand_id
1 'polypeptide(L)' 'MFRNYYFINKFETKNIDKLDKKTIIIYRDYSSKLLNEELILKIKKYCKKKSIKFCLSNNIKLAIKLGLDGVYLPS' A
#
# COMPACT_ATOMS: atom_id res chain seq x y z
N MET A 1 -9.15 -12.05 14.70
CA MET A 1 -9.19 -10.66 14.23
C MET A 1 -9.14 -10.63 12.71
N PHE A 2 -10.12 -10.02 12.08
CA PHE A 2 -10.18 -9.98 10.63
C PHE A 2 -9.51 -8.75 10.10
N ARG A 3 -8.74 -8.92 9.04
CA ARG A 3 -8.15 -7.83 8.29
C ARG A 3 -8.54 -8.00 6.83
N ASN A 4 -9.05 -6.93 6.26
CA ASN A 4 -9.41 -6.90 4.85
C ASN A 4 -8.24 -6.38 4.05
N TYR A 5 -7.98 -7.01 2.92
CA TYR A 5 -6.94 -6.56 2.00
C TYR A 5 -7.60 -5.78 0.87
N TYR A 6 -7.03 -4.64 0.55
CA TYR A 6 -7.53 -3.80 -0.53
C TYR A 6 -6.39 -3.48 -1.49
N PHE A 7 -6.48 -3.96 -2.70
CA PHE A 7 -5.43 -3.80 -3.70
C PHE A 7 -5.65 -2.53 -4.48
N ILE A 8 -4.59 -1.73 -4.65
CA ILE A 8 -4.63 -0.48 -5.41
C ILE A 8 -3.47 -0.44 -6.38
N ASN A 9 -3.65 0.29 -7.47
CA ASN A 9 -2.58 0.57 -8.42
C ASN A 9 -2.44 2.07 -8.70
N LYS A 10 -3.18 2.90 -7.98
CA LYS A 10 -3.13 4.34 -8.09
C LYS A 10 -3.56 4.97 -6.78
N PHE A 11 -3.27 6.26 -6.63
CA PHE A 11 -3.60 6.97 -5.40
C PHE A 11 -4.94 7.70 -5.56
N GLU A 12 -5.96 7.21 -4.87
CA GLU A 12 -7.28 7.82 -4.82
C GLU A 12 -7.74 7.94 -3.37
N THR A 13 -7.69 9.16 -2.85
CA THR A 13 -8.02 9.39 -1.44
C THR A 13 -9.46 9.02 -1.11
N LYS A 14 -10.38 9.20 -2.05
CA LYS A 14 -11.78 8.85 -1.83
C LYS A 14 -11.96 7.38 -1.48
N ASN A 15 -11.21 6.52 -2.15
CA ASN A 15 -11.29 5.09 -1.90
C ASN A 15 -10.68 4.73 -0.55
N ILE A 16 -9.56 5.38 -0.21
CA ILE A 16 -8.89 5.14 1.07
C ILE A 16 -9.75 5.63 2.24
N ASP A 17 -10.41 6.77 2.07
CA ASP A 17 -11.24 7.35 3.13
C ASP A 17 -12.42 6.47 3.53
N LYS A 18 -12.87 5.59 2.63
CA LYS A 18 -13.97 4.68 2.90
C LYS A 18 -13.54 3.43 3.66
N LEU A 19 -12.24 3.22 3.80
CA LEU A 19 -11.73 1.99 4.38
C LEU A 19 -11.69 2.04 5.89
N ASP A 20 -11.95 0.89 6.50
CA ASP A 20 -11.81 0.68 7.94
C ASP A 20 -10.32 0.64 8.31
N LYS A 21 -10.00 1.05 9.54
CA LYS A 21 -8.64 0.97 10.06
C LYS A 21 -8.08 -0.45 10.11
N LYS A 22 -8.96 -1.45 10.05
CA LYS A 22 -8.55 -2.85 10.01
C LYS A 22 -8.17 -3.31 8.61
N THR A 23 -8.31 -2.46 7.62
CA THR A 23 -7.95 -2.75 6.24
C THR A 23 -6.45 -2.57 6.04
N ILE A 24 -5.86 -3.46 5.25
CA ILE A 24 -4.47 -3.34 4.82
C ILE A 24 -4.49 -3.00 3.34
N ILE A 25 -3.90 -1.87 2.98
CA ILE A 25 -3.81 -1.46 1.58
C ILE A 25 -2.55 -2.09 0.97
N ILE A 26 -2.71 -2.71 -0.19
CA ILE A 26 -1.60 -3.33 -0.90
C ILE A 26 -1.47 -2.66 -2.26
N TYR A 27 -0.33 -2.02 -2.49
CA TYR A 27 -0.04 -1.42 -3.79
C TYR A 27 0.46 -2.48 -4.74
N ARG A 28 -0.23 -2.65 -5.85
CA ARG A 28 0.06 -3.66 -6.84
C ARG A 28 -0.09 -3.07 -8.23
N ASP A 29 1.03 -2.89 -8.91
CA ASP A 29 1.04 -2.34 -10.26
C ASP A 29 1.89 -3.22 -11.17
N TYR A 30 1.23 -3.95 -12.04
CA TYR A 30 1.89 -4.83 -13.00
C TYR A 30 2.05 -4.17 -14.37
N SER A 31 1.45 -3.01 -14.58
CA SER A 31 1.50 -2.33 -15.86
C SER A 31 2.77 -1.50 -16.04
N SER A 32 3.45 -1.18 -14.94
CA SER A 32 4.66 -0.36 -14.96
C SER A 32 5.89 -1.22 -14.70
N LYS A 33 6.93 -1.01 -15.49
CA LYS A 33 8.21 -1.71 -15.29
C LYS A 33 8.99 -1.12 -14.13
N LEU A 34 8.76 0.16 -13.83
CA LEU A 34 9.42 0.87 -12.75
C LEU A 34 8.37 1.35 -11.76
N LEU A 35 8.56 1.01 -10.51
CA LEU A 35 7.67 1.48 -9.46
C LEU A 35 7.95 2.95 -9.17
N ASN A 36 6.88 3.73 -9.06
CA ASN A 36 6.98 5.15 -8.77
C ASN A 36 7.11 5.35 -7.25
N GLU A 37 8.33 5.52 -6.78
CA GLU A 37 8.60 5.65 -5.34
C GLU A 37 7.92 6.89 -4.74
N GLU A 38 7.84 7.98 -5.49
CA GLU A 38 7.16 9.18 -5.00
C GLU A 38 5.69 8.92 -4.74
N LEU A 39 5.03 8.22 -5.65
CA LEU A 39 3.63 7.87 -5.50
C LEU A 39 3.43 6.96 -4.29
N ILE A 40 4.31 5.97 -4.14
CA ILE A 40 4.24 5.04 -3.02
C ILE A 40 4.41 5.79 -1.69
N LEU A 41 5.34 6.74 -1.64
CA LEU A 41 5.55 7.53 -0.43
C LEU A 41 4.36 8.43 -0.11
N LYS A 42 3.70 8.97 -1.12
CA LYS A 42 2.48 9.75 -0.92
C LYS A 42 1.38 8.90 -0.31
N ILE A 43 1.20 7.70 -0.83
CA ILE A 43 0.21 6.77 -0.31
C ILE A 43 0.56 6.38 1.13
N LYS A 44 1.83 6.11 1.39
CA LYS A 44 2.31 5.77 2.73
C LYS A 44 1.96 6.86 3.73
N LYS A 45 2.27 8.12 3.40
CA LYS A 45 1.99 9.24 4.29
C LYS A 45 0.50 9.37 4.57
N TYR A 46 -0.31 9.21 3.54
CA TYR A 46 -1.75 9.32 3.67
C TYR A 46 -2.32 8.19 4.53
N CYS A 47 -1.86 6.98 4.30
CA CYS A 47 -2.29 5.82 5.09
C CYS A 47 -1.89 5.96 6.55
N LYS A 48 -0.69 6.45 6.80
CA LYS A 48 -0.21 6.68 8.16
C LYS A 48 -1.08 7.70 8.88
N LYS A 49 -1.47 8.76 8.18
CA LYS A 49 -2.37 9.77 8.73
C LYS A 49 -3.73 9.19 9.11
N LYS A 50 -4.20 8.22 8.35
CA LYS A 50 -5.48 7.55 8.59
C LYS A 50 -5.36 6.33 9.49
N SER A 51 -4.15 5.99 9.94
CA SER A 51 -3.87 4.81 10.76
C SER A 51 -4.20 3.50 10.04
N ILE A 52 -4.00 3.48 8.73
CA ILE A 52 -4.22 2.29 7.90
C ILE A 52 -2.86 1.73 7.51
N LYS A 53 -2.71 0.40 7.60
CA LYS A 53 -1.47 -0.26 7.21
C LYS A 53 -1.33 -0.29 5.70
N PHE A 54 -0.11 -0.09 5.22
CA PHE A 54 0.20 -0.04 3.80
C PHE A 54 1.34 -0.99 3.49
N CYS A 55 1.12 -1.87 2.53
CA CYS A 55 2.09 -2.87 2.10
C CYS A 55 2.35 -2.74 0.61
N LEU A 56 3.50 -3.23 0.18
CA LEU A 56 3.87 -3.27 -1.22
C LEU A 56 3.81 -4.73 -1.70
N SER A 57 3.30 -4.94 -2.90
CA SER A 57 3.22 -6.29 -3.46
C SER A 57 4.53 -6.67 -4.12
N ASN A 58 5.05 -7.83 -3.72
CA ASN A 58 6.12 -8.55 -4.42
C ASN A 58 7.43 -7.79 -4.58
N ASN A 59 7.76 -6.89 -3.65
CA ASN A 59 9.05 -6.19 -3.68
C ASN A 59 9.53 -5.90 -2.26
N ILE A 60 10.24 -6.86 -1.70
CA ILE A 60 10.70 -6.80 -0.31
C ILE A 60 11.70 -5.66 -0.11
N LYS A 61 12.64 -5.52 -1.03
CA LYS A 61 13.70 -4.51 -0.90
C LYS A 61 13.13 -3.10 -0.86
N LEU A 62 12.18 -2.81 -1.76
CA LEU A 62 11.59 -1.48 -1.82
C LEU A 62 10.70 -1.22 -0.60
N ALA A 63 9.97 -2.22 -0.14
CA ALA A 63 9.14 -2.08 1.05
C ALA A 63 10.00 -1.72 2.27
N ILE A 64 11.15 -2.35 2.41
CA ILE A 64 12.07 -2.05 3.51
C ILE A 64 12.68 -0.65 3.33
N LYS A 65 13.13 -0.34 2.11
CA LYS A 65 13.74 0.95 1.79
C LYS A 65 12.80 2.11 2.12
N LEU A 66 11.53 1.97 1.81
CA LEU A 66 10.56 3.03 2.01
C LEU A 66 9.87 2.96 3.38
N GLY A 67 10.22 1.97 4.20
CA GLY A 67 9.67 1.86 5.55
C GLY A 67 8.19 1.57 5.59
N LEU A 68 7.70 0.73 4.68
CA LEU A 68 6.30 0.33 4.67
C LEU A 68 5.99 -0.66 5.77
N ASP A 69 4.71 -0.84 6.07
CA ASP A 69 4.28 -1.75 7.14
C ASP A 69 4.57 -3.21 6.84
N GLY A 70 4.68 -3.57 5.57
CA GLY A 70 4.98 -4.93 5.20
C GLY A 70 5.04 -5.12 3.70
N VAL A 71 5.17 -6.38 3.30
CA VAL A 71 5.19 -6.76 1.90
C VAL A 71 4.21 -7.92 1.70
N TYR A 72 3.45 -7.84 0.62
CA TYR A 72 2.52 -8.90 0.25
C TYR A 72 3.18 -9.79 -0.80
N LEU A 73 3.32 -11.06 -0.47
CA LEU A 73 3.90 -12.04 -1.39
C LEU A 73 2.80 -12.99 -1.85
N PRO A 74 2.35 -12.88 -3.11
CA PRO A 74 1.36 -13.81 -3.62
C PRO A 74 1.97 -15.21 -3.72
N SER A 75 1.19 -16.19 -3.36
CA SER A 75 1.63 -17.59 -3.44
C SER A 75 1.53 -18.15 -4.84
#